data_a552d22cf5b906a325c642188dfef35b
#
_entry.id   a552d22cf5b906a325c642188dfef35b
#
_cell.length_a   1.000
_cell.length_b   1.000
_cell.length_c   1.000
_cell.angle_alpha   90.00
_cell.angle_beta   90.00
_cell.angle_gamma   90.00
#
_symmetry.space_group_name_H-M   'P 1'
#
loop_
_entity.id
_entity.type
_entity.pdbx_description
1 polymer ?
#
loop_
_entity_poly.entity_id
_entity_poly.type
_entity_poly.pdbx_seq_one_letter_code
_entity_poly.pdbx_strand_id
1 'polypeptide(L)'
;NSFIYKTSLKGGPTEILTTESPSYWHGVSPDNKFIVYCAEREGNYDIYKMSSNGGKEIRLSNAKGLDDGPEYSPDGKYIYFNSYRTGKMQIWRMFTDGSNKEQMTFDNYSNWFAHIAPHNESAVLISYIKDQGQRHPFGRSVKLRLLDIETKEVSDLTSSFFGGQGTINVHSWNPEG
;
A
#
# COMPACT_ATOMS: atom_id res chain seq x y z
N ASN A 1 5.81 -4.32 -19.41
CA ASN A 1 5.01 -5.38 -18.80
C ASN A 1 5.62 -5.70 -17.43
N SER A 2 4.85 -5.58 -16.36
CA SER A 2 5.26 -5.89 -14.98
C SER A 2 4.48 -7.10 -14.49
N PHE A 3 5.19 -8.14 -14.05
CA PHE A 3 4.62 -9.36 -13.48
C PHE A 3 5.24 -9.62 -12.11
N ILE A 4 4.53 -10.37 -11.29
CA ILE A 4 5.03 -10.80 -9.97
C ILE A 4 5.68 -12.16 -10.14
N TYR A 5 6.91 -12.27 -9.62
CA TYR A 5 7.72 -13.48 -9.67
C TYR A 5 8.03 -13.97 -8.26
N LYS A 6 8.15 -15.27 -8.11
CA LYS A 6 8.62 -15.97 -6.91
C LYS A 6 9.87 -16.78 -7.22
N THR A 7 10.80 -16.80 -6.30
CA THR A 7 11.99 -17.65 -6.38
C THR A 7 12.36 -18.19 -4.99
N SER A 8 13.09 -19.30 -4.97
CA SER A 8 13.65 -19.86 -3.73
C SER A 8 14.86 -19.07 -3.25
N LEU A 9 15.02 -18.88 -1.94
CA LEU A 9 16.25 -18.32 -1.34
C LEU A 9 17.48 -19.19 -1.59
N LYS A 10 17.30 -20.47 -1.95
CA LYS A 10 18.39 -21.39 -2.36
C LYS A 10 18.76 -21.25 -3.84
N GLY A 11 18.15 -20.30 -4.56
CA GLY A 11 18.27 -20.16 -6.01
C GLY A 11 17.38 -21.15 -6.77
N GLY A 12 17.50 -21.16 -8.10
CA GLY A 12 16.69 -21.98 -8.98
C GLY A 12 15.84 -21.16 -9.94
N PRO A 13 14.93 -21.76 -10.69
CA PRO A 13 14.07 -21.07 -11.63
C PRO A 13 13.10 -20.12 -10.91
N THR A 14 12.80 -19.01 -11.56
CA THR A 14 11.72 -18.10 -11.12
C THR A 14 10.38 -18.63 -11.62
N GLU A 15 9.36 -18.50 -10.79
CA GLU A 15 7.97 -18.81 -11.11
C GLU A 15 7.19 -17.49 -11.29
N ILE A 16 6.42 -17.39 -12.37
CA ILE A 16 5.52 -16.25 -12.58
C ILE A 16 4.23 -16.53 -11.83
N LEU A 17 3.84 -15.65 -10.91
CA LEU A 17 2.61 -15.78 -10.12
C LEU A 17 1.40 -15.15 -10.81
N THR A 18 1.57 -13.99 -11.47
CA THR A 18 0.47 -13.29 -12.17
C THR A 18 0.48 -13.60 -13.66
N THR A 19 -0.70 -13.81 -14.24
CA THR A 19 -0.87 -14.09 -15.67
C THR A 19 -1.11 -12.85 -16.51
N GLU A 20 -1.54 -11.76 -15.89
CA GLU A 20 -1.83 -10.48 -16.53
C GLU A 20 -0.90 -9.37 -16.05
N SER A 21 -0.71 -8.36 -16.89
CA SER A 21 0.21 -7.22 -16.70
C SER A 21 -0.53 -5.91 -16.99
N PRO A 22 -0.23 -4.81 -16.27
CA PRO A 22 0.75 -4.73 -15.20
C PRO A 22 0.23 -5.25 -13.85
N SER A 23 1.14 -5.81 -13.07
CA SER A 23 0.92 -6.23 -11.69
C SER A 23 2.14 -5.85 -10.85
N TYR A 24 1.95 -5.11 -9.74
CA TYR A 24 3.00 -4.59 -8.88
C TYR A 24 2.83 -5.17 -7.47
N TRP A 25 3.82 -5.97 -7.03
CA TRP A 25 3.81 -6.56 -5.70
C TRP A 25 4.04 -5.50 -4.62
N HIS A 26 3.34 -5.64 -3.48
CA HIS A 26 3.49 -4.77 -2.32
C HIS A 26 3.64 -5.51 -1.00
N GLY A 27 2.93 -6.60 -0.75
CA GLY A 27 2.99 -7.22 0.56
C GLY A 27 2.66 -8.72 0.58
N VAL A 28 3.06 -9.35 1.69
CA VAL A 28 2.75 -10.75 2.04
C VAL A 28 1.95 -10.76 3.34
N SER A 29 0.96 -11.63 3.45
CA SER A 29 0.23 -11.83 4.71
C SER A 29 1.16 -12.35 5.83
N PRO A 30 0.92 -11.99 7.10
CA PRO A 30 1.78 -12.43 8.21
C PRO A 30 1.94 -13.95 8.33
N ASP A 31 0.96 -14.72 7.87
CA ASP A 31 1.00 -16.19 7.81
C ASP A 31 1.67 -16.75 6.53
N ASN A 32 2.19 -15.87 5.66
CA ASN A 32 2.83 -16.17 4.38
C ASN A 32 1.95 -16.90 3.35
N LYS A 33 0.64 -16.98 3.53
CA LYS A 33 -0.25 -17.71 2.61
C LYS A 33 -0.72 -16.90 1.42
N PHE A 34 -0.74 -15.57 1.54
CA PHE A 34 -1.27 -14.67 0.53
C PHE A 34 -0.30 -13.54 0.21
N ILE A 35 -0.36 -13.06 -1.02
CA ILE A 35 0.23 -11.80 -1.45
C ILE A 35 -0.86 -10.80 -1.79
N VAL A 36 -0.60 -9.52 -1.56
CA VAL A 36 -1.41 -8.40 -2.03
C VAL A 36 -0.58 -7.54 -2.97
N TYR A 37 -1.25 -7.00 -3.98
CA TYR A 37 -0.60 -6.24 -5.03
C TYR A 37 -1.58 -5.27 -5.69
N CYS A 38 -1.03 -4.26 -6.36
CA CYS A 38 -1.76 -3.37 -7.24
C CYS A 38 -1.69 -3.92 -8.67
N ALA A 39 -2.81 -3.92 -9.37
CA ALA A 39 -2.83 -4.33 -10.77
C ALA A 39 -3.88 -3.56 -11.58
N GLU A 40 -3.56 -3.31 -12.85
CA GLU A 40 -4.53 -2.77 -13.80
C GLU A 40 -5.30 -3.93 -14.44
N ARG A 41 -6.62 -3.90 -14.25
CA ARG A 41 -7.56 -4.76 -14.95
C ARG A 41 -8.75 -3.91 -15.41
N GLU A 42 -9.22 -4.15 -16.62
CA GLU A 42 -10.36 -3.42 -17.16
C GLU A 42 -10.21 -1.88 -17.17
N GLY A 43 -8.94 -1.39 -17.28
CA GLY A 43 -8.64 0.04 -17.35
C GLY A 43 -8.66 0.78 -16.01
N ASN A 44 -8.66 0.06 -14.88
CA ASN A 44 -8.53 0.63 -13.55
C ASN A 44 -7.48 -0.09 -12.72
N TYR A 45 -6.75 0.66 -11.90
CA TYR A 45 -5.80 0.11 -10.93
C TYR A 45 -6.51 -0.15 -9.61
N ASP A 46 -6.48 -1.40 -9.17
CA ASP A 46 -7.12 -1.86 -7.94
C ASP A 46 -6.23 -2.80 -7.13
N ILE A 47 -6.65 -3.05 -5.90
CA ILE A 47 -5.99 -3.99 -5.00
C ILE A 47 -6.48 -5.40 -5.29
N TYR A 48 -5.52 -6.30 -5.45
CA TYR A 48 -5.73 -7.73 -5.68
C TYR A 48 -5.02 -8.55 -4.62
N LYS A 49 -5.54 -9.75 -4.38
CA LYS A 49 -4.97 -10.79 -3.53
C LYS A 49 -4.92 -12.11 -4.28
N MET A 50 -3.87 -12.89 -4.04
CA MET A 50 -3.80 -14.28 -4.45
C MET A 50 -3.01 -15.12 -3.45
N SER A 51 -3.07 -16.45 -3.60
CA SER A 51 -2.17 -17.33 -2.84
C SER A 51 -0.71 -17.01 -3.14
N SER A 52 0.16 -17.09 -2.13
CA SER A 52 1.62 -16.97 -2.30
C SER A 52 2.24 -18.07 -3.16
N ASN A 53 1.44 -19.09 -3.52
CA ASN A 53 1.79 -20.15 -4.47
C ASN A 53 1.16 -19.96 -5.86
N GLY A 54 0.64 -18.76 -6.13
CA GLY A 54 -0.06 -18.47 -7.39
C GLY A 54 -1.52 -18.95 -7.40
N GLY A 55 -2.15 -18.85 -8.55
CA GLY A 55 -3.53 -19.29 -8.75
C GLY A 55 -4.49 -18.12 -9.03
N LYS A 56 -5.75 -18.24 -8.59
CA LYS A 56 -6.80 -17.27 -8.91
C LYS A 56 -6.56 -15.92 -8.22
N GLU A 57 -6.62 -14.84 -9.00
CA GLU A 57 -6.66 -13.47 -8.50
C GLU A 57 -8.03 -13.17 -7.87
N ILE A 58 -8.02 -12.47 -6.75
CA ILE A 58 -9.21 -11.97 -6.07
C ILE A 58 -9.11 -10.45 -6.03
N ARG A 59 -10.00 -9.75 -6.73
CA ARG A 59 -10.10 -8.29 -6.70
C ARG A 59 -10.72 -7.84 -5.38
N LEU A 60 -10.01 -7.04 -4.60
CA LEU A 60 -10.44 -6.56 -3.29
C LEU A 60 -11.03 -5.15 -3.34
N SER A 61 -10.65 -4.35 -4.34
CA SER A 61 -11.20 -3.00 -4.53
C SER A 61 -11.66 -2.78 -5.97
N ASN A 62 -12.57 -1.82 -6.18
CA ASN A 62 -13.15 -1.52 -7.48
C ASN A 62 -13.66 -0.06 -7.57
N ALA A 63 -13.10 0.84 -6.77
CA ALA A 63 -13.49 2.25 -6.83
C ALA A 63 -12.93 2.90 -8.10
N LYS A 64 -13.62 3.94 -8.58
CA LYS A 64 -13.09 4.75 -9.68
C LYS A 64 -11.82 5.49 -9.22
N GLY A 65 -10.77 5.41 -10.03
CA GLY A 65 -9.46 5.97 -9.75
C GLY A 65 -8.50 4.96 -9.14
N LEU A 66 -7.28 5.40 -8.94
CA LEU A 66 -6.18 4.55 -8.49
C LEU A 66 -6.37 4.08 -7.04
N ASP A 67 -6.33 2.79 -6.85
CA ASP A 67 -6.02 2.14 -5.57
C ASP A 67 -4.65 1.47 -5.68
N ASP A 68 -3.72 1.75 -4.76
CA ASP A 68 -2.32 1.33 -4.84
C ASP A 68 -1.70 1.07 -3.46
N GLY A 69 -0.49 0.51 -3.43
CA GLY A 69 0.35 0.37 -2.25
C GLY A 69 -0.28 -0.45 -1.11
N PRO A 70 -0.83 -1.65 -1.37
CA PRO A 70 -1.46 -2.44 -0.32
C PRO A 70 -0.43 -3.08 0.61
N GLU A 71 -0.64 -2.95 1.92
CA GLU A 71 0.16 -3.57 2.97
C GLU A 71 -0.74 -4.23 4.02
N TYR A 72 -0.39 -5.45 4.43
CA TYR A 72 -1.07 -6.10 5.56
C TYR A 72 -0.70 -5.43 6.88
N SER A 73 -1.69 -5.31 7.77
CA SER A 73 -1.39 -5.06 9.17
C SER A 73 -0.61 -6.24 9.79
N PRO A 74 0.30 -6.01 10.74
CA PRO A 74 1.07 -7.06 11.41
C PRO A 74 0.21 -8.16 12.04
N ASP A 75 -0.98 -7.82 12.53
CA ASP A 75 -1.94 -8.79 13.10
C ASP A 75 -2.76 -9.55 12.04
N GLY A 76 -2.59 -9.21 10.76
CA GLY A 76 -3.27 -9.86 9.64
C GLY A 76 -4.76 -9.57 9.50
N LYS A 77 -5.30 -8.59 10.23
CA LYS A 77 -6.74 -8.27 10.17
C LYS A 77 -7.10 -7.35 9.02
N TYR A 78 -6.19 -6.42 8.68
CA TYR A 78 -6.45 -5.38 7.70
C TYR A 78 -5.44 -5.40 6.56
N ILE A 79 -5.87 -4.83 5.43
CA ILE A 79 -5.00 -4.36 4.35
C ILE A 79 -5.16 -2.85 4.30
N TYR A 80 -4.05 -2.10 4.48
CA TYR A 80 -3.98 -0.67 4.27
C TYR A 80 -3.59 -0.41 2.82
N PHE A 81 -4.10 0.67 2.25
CA PHE A 81 -3.83 1.01 0.85
C PHE A 81 -4.08 2.50 0.58
N ASN A 82 -3.51 2.99 -0.50
CA ASN A 82 -3.78 4.33 -1.02
C ASN A 82 -5.01 4.29 -1.90
N SER A 83 -5.87 5.32 -1.84
CA SER A 83 -7.04 5.40 -2.71
C SER A 83 -7.38 6.83 -3.10
N TYR A 84 -7.68 7.03 -4.37
CA TYR A 84 -8.13 8.31 -4.94
C TYR A 84 -9.67 8.47 -4.97
N ARG A 85 -10.42 7.55 -4.39
CA ARG A 85 -11.89 7.46 -4.47
C ARG A 85 -12.64 8.70 -3.98
N THR A 86 -12.03 9.53 -3.13
CA THR A 86 -12.60 10.79 -2.63
C THR A 86 -12.10 12.02 -3.38
N GLY A 87 -11.41 11.84 -4.53
CA GLY A 87 -10.87 12.93 -5.34
C GLY A 87 -9.52 13.47 -4.86
N LYS A 88 -8.93 12.82 -3.83
CA LYS A 88 -7.57 13.08 -3.35
C LYS A 88 -6.99 11.76 -2.84
N MET A 89 -5.68 11.57 -3.00
CA MET A 89 -5.01 10.37 -2.51
C MET A 89 -4.97 10.38 -0.99
N GLN A 90 -5.61 9.39 -0.39
CA GLN A 90 -5.69 9.21 1.05
C GLN A 90 -5.41 7.76 1.42
N ILE A 91 -5.04 7.53 2.69
CA ILE A 91 -4.88 6.19 3.24
C ILE A 91 -6.24 5.63 3.62
N TRP A 92 -6.47 4.40 3.22
CA TRP A 92 -7.64 3.58 3.53
C TRP A 92 -7.21 2.25 4.12
N ARG A 93 -8.11 1.57 4.80
CA ARG A 93 -7.97 0.16 5.16
C ARG A 93 -9.23 -0.61 4.84
N MET A 94 -9.11 -1.92 4.74
CA MET A 94 -10.21 -2.86 4.57
C MET A 94 -9.90 -4.17 5.28
N PHE A 95 -10.90 -5.00 5.55
CA PHE A 95 -10.63 -6.37 5.95
C PHE A 95 -9.94 -7.15 4.82
N THR A 96 -9.26 -8.25 5.18
CA THR A 96 -8.46 -9.03 4.22
C THR A 96 -9.28 -9.78 3.17
N ASP A 97 -10.60 -9.78 3.29
CA ASP A 97 -11.56 -10.24 2.29
C ASP A 97 -12.04 -9.12 1.33
N GLY A 98 -11.57 -7.89 1.53
CA GLY A 98 -11.95 -6.70 0.76
C GLY A 98 -13.19 -5.96 1.28
N SER A 99 -13.84 -6.45 2.35
CA SER A 99 -14.99 -5.80 2.96
C SER A 99 -14.59 -4.63 3.88
N ASN A 100 -15.56 -3.86 4.34
CA ASN A 100 -15.44 -2.78 5.34
C ASN A 100 -14.31 -1.77 5.04
N LYS A 101 -14.38 -1.15 3.86
CA LYS A 101 -13.40 -0.12 3.47
C LYS A 101 -13.60 1.16 4.29
N GLU A 102 -12.56 1.57 5.00
CA GLU A 102 -12.56 2.69 5.93
C GLU A 102 -11.45 3.69 5.60
N GLN A 103 -11.79 4.98 5.53
CA GLN A 103 -10.80 6.04 5.34
C GLN A 103 -10.05 6.31 6.64
N MET A 104 -8.71 6.44 6.54
CA MET A 104 -7.83 6.64 7.69
C MET A 104 -7.25 8.07 7.74
N THR A 105 -7.10 8.76 6.60
CA THR A 105 -6.61 10.14 6.55
C THR A 105 -7.60 11.04 5.83
N PHE A 106 -7.74 12.32 6.30
CA PHE A 106 -8.81 13.23 5.85
C PHE A 106 -8.31 14.65 5.53
N ASP A 107 -7.01 14.86 5.52
CA ASP A 107 -6.40 16.17 5.39
C ASP A 107 -6.22 16.63 3.92
N ASN A 108 -5.58 17.79 3.74
CA ASN A 108 -5.37 18.39 2.43
C ASN A 108 -4.13 17.90 1.68
N TYR A 109 -3.32 17.03 2.29
CA TYR A 109 -2.17 16.43 1.64
C TYR A 109 -2.56 15.23 0.77
N SER A 110 -1.72 14.88 -0.20
CA SER A 110 -1.80 13.58 -0.88
C SER A 110 -0.98 12.58 -0.09
N ASN A 111 -1.66 11.65 0.56
CA ASN A 111 -1.08 10.68 1.51
C ASN A 111 -0.83 9.34 0.83
N TRP A 112 0.39 8.77 1.00
CA TRP A 112 0.83 7.56 0.31
C TRP A 112 1.62 6.63 1.24
N PHE A 113 1.57 5.32 0.95
CA PHE A 113 2.42 4.27 1.51
C PHE A 113 2.47 4.28 3.04
N ALA A 114 1.35 3.95 3.67
CA ALA A 114 1.29 3.77 5.12
C ALA A 114 1.96 2.45 5.51
N HIS A 115 3.07 2.53 6.23
CA HIS A 115 3.78 1.39 6.81
C HIS A 115 3.41 1.23 8.27
N ILE A 116 2.73 0.14 8.60
CA ILE A 116 2.11 -0.08 9.90
C ILE A 116 3.18 -0.54 10.90
N ALA A 117 3.19 0.07 12.08
CA ALA A 117 4.06 -0.31 13.19
C ALA A 117 3.76 -1.74 13.68
N PRO A 118 4.76 -2.48 14.20
CA PRO A 118 4.61 -3.88 14.64
C PRO A 118 3.46 -4.12 15.62
N HIS A 119 3.14 -3.13 16.44
CA HIS A 119 2.07 -3.20 17.45
C HIS A 119 0.69 -2.75 16.94
N ASN A 120 0.54 -2.41 15.66
CA ASN A 120 -0.70 -1.94 15.01
C ASN A 120 -1.27 -0.63 15.57
N GLU A 121 -0.52 0.16 16.31
CA GLU A 121 -0.99 1.39 16.95
C GLU A 121 -0.79 2.61 16.07
N SER A 122 0.19 2.58 15.19
CA SER A 122 0.53 3.71 14.33
C SER A 122 1.02 3.28 12.95
N ALA A 123 1.10 4.24 12.03
CA ALA A 123 1.69 4.04 10.71
C ALA A 123 2.50 5.28 10.29
N VAL A 124 3.67 5.06 9.70
CA VAL A 124 4.41 6.11 9.00
C VAL A 124 3.94 6.18 7.56
N LEU A 125 3.71 7.39 7.07
CA LEU A 125 3.31 7.64 5.70
C LEU A 125 4.07 8.84 5.11
N ILE A 126 4.10 8.92 3.78
CA ILE A 126 4.61 10.10 3.08
C ILE A 126 3.45 10.96 2.59
N SER A 127 3.54 12.26 2.84
CA SER A 127 2.54 13.24 2.41
C SER A 127 3.15 14.26 1.46
N TYR A 128 2.59 14.38 0.28
CA TYR A 128 2.92 15.45 -0.66
C TYR A 128 2.24 16.75 -0.24
N ILE A 129 3.03 17.82 -0.10
CA ILE A 129 2.55 19.16 0.30
C ILE A 129 1.54 19.72 -0.74
N LYS A 130 1.83 19.51 -2.02
CA LYS A 130 0.93 19.87 -3.12
C LYS A 130 0.31 18.61 -3.67
N ASP A 131 -0.97 18.69 -3.99
CA ASP A 131 -1.68 17.58 -4.62
C ASP A 131 -0.99 17.16 -5.93
N GLN A 132 -0.78 15.86 -6.09
CA GLN A 132 -0.19 15.24 -7.26
C GLN A 132 -1.24 14.42 -8.06
N GLY A 133 -2.52 14.52 -7.69
CA GLY A 133 -3.58 13.68 -8.25
C GLY A 133 -3.32 12.21 -7.92
N GLN A 134 -3.34 11.37 -8.95
CA GLN A 134 -3.09 9.94 -8.82
C GLN A 134 -1.62 9.55 -9.05
N ARG A 135 -0.68 10.45 -8.78
CA ARG A 135 0.75 10.24 -9.00
C ARG A 135 1.54 10.42 -7.71
N HIS A 136 2.67 9.73 -7.62
CA HIS A 136 3.61 9.86 -6.50
C HIS A 136 5.05 10.07 -7.00
N PRO A 137 5.32 11.15 -7.80
CA PRO A 137 6.61 11.33 -8.43
C PRO A 137 7.71 11.62 -7.40
N PHE A 138 8.96 11.25 -7.73
CA PHE A 138 10.14 11.79 -7.06
C PHE A 138 10.29 13.28 -7.34
N GLY A 139 11.02 13.98 -6.48
CA GLY A 139 11.39 15.38 -6.70
C GLY A 139 10.28 16.38 -6.36
N ARG A 140 9.58 16.15 -5.28
CA ARG A 140 8.54 17.04 -4.75
C ARG A 140 8.80 17.37 -3.28
N SER A 141 8.16 18.44 -2.78
CA SER A 141 8.14 18.74 -1.36
C SER A 141 7.20 17.77 -0.65
N VAL A 142 7.74 16.98 0.26
CA VAL A 142 7.04 15.96 1.03
C VAL A 142 7.37 16.08 2.51
N LYS A 143 6.60 15.38 3.33
CA LYS A 143 6.86 15.14 4.76
C LYS A 143 6.70 13.67 5.06
N LEU A 144 7.42 13.16 6.04
CA LEU A 144 7.05 11.94 6.75
C LEU A 144 6.12 12.32 7.90
N ARG A 145 5.05 11.54 8.07
CA ARG A 145 4.02 11.79 9.06
C ARG A 145 3.64 10.50 9.77
N LEU A 146 3.18 10.62 10.99
CA LEU A 146 2.70 9.52 11.82
C LEU A 146 1.18 9.59 11.90
N LEU A 147 0.53 8.51 11.52
CA LEU A 147 -0.91 8.27 11.70
C LEU A 147 -1.12 7.45 12.97
N ASP A 148 -1.88 7.95 13.92
CA ASP A 148 -2.45 7.16 15.00
C ASP A 148 -3.64 6.36 14.47
N ILE A 149 -3.61 5.03 14.63
CA ILE A 149 -4.60 4.13 14.01
C ILE A 149 -5.96 4.21 14.70
N GLU A 150 -5.99 4.46 15.98
CA GLU A 150 -7.22 4.52 16.76
C GLU A 150 -7.94 5.87 16.59
N THR A 151 -7.22 6.96 16.78
CA THR A 151 -7.79 8.32 16.73
C THR A 151 -7.87 8.87 15.31
N LYS A 152 -7.10 8.31 14.37
CA LYS A 152 -6.89 8.79 12.99
C LYS A 152 -6.25 10.19 12.92
N GLU A 153 -5.65 10.64 13.98
CA GLU A 153 -4.86 11.87 13.98
C GLU A 153 -3.55 11.65 13.24
N VAL A 154 -3.13 12.67 12.48
CA VAL A 154 -1.89 12.62 11.70
C VAL A 154 -0.99 13.78 12.11
N SER A 155 0.18 13.46 12.66
CA SER A 155 1.20 14.41 13.09
C SER A 155 2.43 14.40 12.17
N ASP A 156 3.14 15.53 12.10
CA ASP A 156 4.36 15.64 11.31
C ASP A 156 5.55 15.02 12.07
N LEU A 157 6.26 14.08 11.43
CA LEU A 157 7.53 13.55 11.92
C LEU A 157 8.73 14.38 11.44
N THR A 158 8.60 15.01 10.28
CA THR A 158 9.68 15.82 9.68
C THR A 158 9.16 17.18 9.25
N SER A 159 10.06 18.18 9.17
CA SER A 159 9.84 19.33 8.30
C SER A 159 9.73 18.86 6.83
N SER A 160 9.29 19.75 5.93
CA SER A 160 9.25 19.40 4.51
C SER A 160 10.64 19.24 3.94
N PHE A 161 10.82 18.25 3.06
CA PHE A 161 12.06 17.98 2.35
C PHE A 161 11.77 17.57 0.90
N PHE A 162 12.84 17.51 0.09
CA PHE A 162 12.76 17.10 -1.31
C PHE A 162 12.80 15.57 -1.40
N GLY A 163 11.70 14.95 -1.82
CA GLY A 163 11.54 13.50 -1.85
C GLY A 163 10.42 13.05 -2.79
N GLY A 164 9.70 12.02 -2.41
CA GLY A 164 8.60 11.42 -3.17
C GLY A 164 8.80 9.93 -3.36
N GLN A 165 8.48 9.42 -4.55
CA GLN A 165 8.67 8.01 -4.87
C GLN A 165 10.11 7.57 -4.54
N GLY A 166 10.26 6.46 -3.83
CA GLY A 166 11.55 5.95 -3.37
C GLY A 166 11.95 6.41 -1.96
N THR A 167 11.23 7.35 -1.34
CA THR A 167 11.55 7.81 0.01
C THR A 167 11.22 6.77 1.09
N ILE A 168 10.05 6.14 1.00
CA ILE A 168 9.59 5.10 1.95
C ILE A 168 8.86 3.96 1.21
N ASN A 169 9.47 3.40 0.18
CA ASN A 169 8.83 2.33 -0.61
C ASN A 169 8.76 0.98 0.12
N VAL A 170 9.51 0.82 1.19
CA VAL A 170 9.52 -0.39 2.02
C VAL A 170 9.48 0.00 3.49
N HIS A 171 8.76 -0.77 4.27
CA HIS A 171 8.73 -0.52 5.70
C HIS A 171 10.07 -0.88 6.34
N SER A 172 10.47 -0.08 7.32
CA SER A 172 11.75 -0.19 8.01
C SER A 172 11.58 -0.02 9.52
N TRP A 173 10.46 -0.48 10.05
CA TRP A 173 10.23 -0.50 11.47
C TRP A 173 11.23 -1.43 12.18
N ASN A 174 11.73 -0.99 13.33
CA ASN A 174 12.34 -1.90 14.28
C ASN A 174 11.29 -2.94 14.71
N PRO A 175 11.62 -4.23 14.88
CA PRO A 175 10.65 -5.24 15.35
C PRO A 175 9.94 -4.91 16.67
N GLU A 176 10.53 -4.04 17.48
CA GLU A 176 9.94 -3.57 18.75
C GLU A 176 9.10 -2.27 18.62
N GLY A 177 9.02 -1.68 17.43
CA GLY A 177 8.26 -0.45 17.14
C GLY A 177 9.11 0.81 17.09
#